data_77ec470dd056426bcccea7f293feb11d
#
_entry.id   77ec470dd056426bcccea7f293feb11d
#
_cell.length_a   1.000
_cell.length_b   1.000
_cell.length_c   1.000
_cell.angle_alpha   90.00
_cell.angle_beta   90.00
_cell.angle_gamma   90.00
#
_symmetry.space_group_name_H-M   'P 1'
#
loop_
_entity.id
_entity.type
_entity.pdbx_description
1 polymer ?
#
loop_
_entity_poly.entity_id
_entity_poly.type
_entity_poly.pdbx_seq_one_letter_code
_entity_poly.pdbx_strand_id
1 'polypeptide(L)'
;MPSFDLRGIRAGKYKNTSGTVTHTEPTDVGDAMSAQLELKFAEGRLYAESKLAEYIKLATGGTISLAVKYIKKAAPAMLYGCTSDTSKENLKFSAKDIANSVGVGFCSPDKIAGWTKYSSVWVPKALFGPPSLSYQTKGENIQFNTPTTTGEFLADDSADELLLETETVDTAEAAVAWIKGKLGET
;
A
#
# COMPACT_ATOMS: atom_id res chain seq x y z
N MET A 1 -10.07 10.21 -12.02
CA MET A 1 -10.93 9.29 -12.80
C MET A 1 -11.84 8.60 -11.82
N PRO A 2 -13.13 8.37 -12.12
CA PRO A 2 -14.02 7.69 -11.19
C PRO A 2 -13.71 6.19 -11.18
N SER A 3 -13.05 5.72 -10.12
CA SER A 3 -12.88 4.30 -9.81
C SER A 3 -14.09 3.79 -9.02
N PHE A 4 -14.49 2.55 -9.21
CA PHE A 4 -15.72 2.02 -8.60
C PHE A 4 -15.58 0.65 -7.95
N ASP A 5 -14.40 0.09 -7.89
CA ASP A 5 -14.09 -1.19 -7.23
C ASP A 5 -12.61 -1.22 -6.87
N LEU A 6 -12.22 -2.06 -5.93
CA LEU A 6 -10.82 -2.25 -5.53
C LEU A 6 -10.54 -3.74 -5.45
N ARG A 7 -9.44 -4.18 -6.05
CA ARG A 7 -9.09 -5.60 -6.14
C ARG A 7 -7.62 -5.86 -5.88
N GLY A 8 -7.34 -7.06 -5.35
CA GLY A 8 -6.03 -7.67 -5.39
C GLY A 8 -4.96 -6.92 -4.62
N ILE A 9 -5.21 -6.54 -3.34
CA ILE A 9 -4.15 -5.98 -2.51
C ILE A 9 -3.09 -7.05 -2.27
N ARG A 10 -1.91 -6.84 -2.85
CA ARG A 10 -0.75 -7.70 -2.71
C ARG A 10 0.41 -6.93 -2.15
N ALA A 11 1.21 -7.62 -1.33
CA ALA A 11 2.42 -7.05 -0.77
C ALA A 11 3.57 -8.05 -0.84
N GLY A 12 4.79 -7.53 -0.84
CA GLY A 12 6.01 -8.32 -0.79
C GLY A 12 7.08 -7.61 0.01
N LYS A 13 7.91 -8.39 0.69
CA LYS A 13 8.98 -7.87 1.53
C LYS A 13 10.03 -7.16 0.69
N TYR A 14 10.28 -5.91 1.00
CA TYR A 14 11.28 -5.08 0.33
C TYR A 14 12.70 -5.55 0.64
N LYS A 15 13.52 -5.64 -0.38
CA LYS A 15 14.94 -5.96 -0.26
C LYS A 15 15.73 -5.08 -1.22
N ASN A 16 16.73 -4.39 -0.70
CA ASN A 16 17.71 -3.68 -1.49
C ASN A 16 19.04 -4.41 -1.45
N THR A 17 19.60 -4.67 -2.60
CA THR A 17 20.94 -5.25 -2.73
C THR A 17 21.77 -4.37 -3.68
N SER A 18 22.61 -3.51 -3.10
CA SER A 18 23.49 -2.61 -3.85
C SER A 18 22.78 -1.74 -4.90
N GLY A 19 21.64 -1.14 -4.52
CA GLY A 19 20.83 -0.28 -5.39
C GLY A 19 19.82 -1.02 -6.28
N THR A 20 19.84 -2.36 -6.27
CA THR A 20 18.81 -3.16 -6.95
C THR A 20 17.70 -3.50 -5.97
N VAL A 21 16.52 -2.94 -6.21
CA VAL A 21 15.32 -3.19 -5.42
C VAL A 21 14.61 -4.44 -5.91
N THR A 22 14.31 -5.34 -5.00
CA THR A 22 13.55 -6.57 -5.26
C THR A 22 12.53 -6.79 -4.16
N HIS A 23 11.46 -7.51 -4.49
CA HIS A 23 10.44 -7.88 -3.53
C HIS A 23 10.38 -9.41 -3.41
N THR A 24 10.28 -9.89 -2.20
CA THR A 24 10.26 -11.32 -1.88
C THR A 24 9.05 -11.68 -1.03
N GLU A 25 8.73 -12.96 -0.92
CA GLU A 25 7.61 -13.46 -0.13
C GLU A 25 6.26 -12.82 -0.54
N PRO A 26 5.91 -12.81 -1.83
CA PRO A 26 4.68 -12.17 -2.28
C PRO A 26 3.47 -12.78 -1.57
N THR A 27 2.63 -11.90 -1.02
CA THR A 27 1.51 -12.31 -0.16
C THR A 27 0.28 -11.48 -0.50
N ASP A 28 -0.86 -12.13 -0.55
CA ASP A 28 -2.15 -11.47 -0.62
C ASP A 28 -2.53 -10.97 0.79
N VAL A 29 -2.78 -9.68 0.92
CA VAL A 29 -3.05 -9.05 2.22
C VAL A 29 -4.45 -9.37 2.72
N GLY A 30 -5.42 -9.46 1.83
CA GLY A 30 -6.83 -9.74 2.15
C GLY A 30 -7.79 -9.21 1.10
N ASP A 31 -9.08 -9.47 1.32
CA ASP A 31 -10.13 -8.96 0.44
C ASP A 31 -10.24 -7.45 0.59
N ALA A 32 -9.95 -6.74 -0.49
CA ALA A 32 -9.89 -5.28 -0.52
C ALA A 32 -11.25 -4.64 -0.25
N MET A 33 -11.28 -3.62 0.59
CA MET A 33 -12.46 -2.79 0.83
C MET A 33 -12.22 -1.33 0.45
N SER A 34 -11.10 -0.76 0.89
CA SER A 34 -10.69 0.58 0.49
C SER A 34 -9.16 0.72 0.53
N ALA A 35 -8.65 1.60 -0.31
CA ALA A 35 -7.27 2.05 -0.28
C ALA A 35 -7.25 3.56 -0.46
N GLN A 36 -6.49 4.24 0.36
CA GLN A 36 -6.28 5.68 0.30
C GLN A 36 -4.80 5.97 0.29
N LEU A 37 -4.40 6.85 -0.62
CA LEU A 37 -3.02 7.31 -0.78
C LEU A 37 -2.99 8.83 -0.73
N GLU A 38 -2.09 9.36 0.08
CA GLU A 38 -1.84 10.80 0.16
C GLU A 38 -0.34 11.06 0.05
N LEU A 39 0.05 11.90 -0.90
CA LEU A 39 1.43 12.36 -1.05
C LEU A 39 1.72 13.52 -0.10
N LYS A 40 2.87 13.47 0.53
CA LYS A 40 3.44 14.55 1.35
C LYS A 40 4.46 15.33 0.52
N PHE A 41 4.46 16.65 0.69
CA PHE A 41 5.35 17.54 -0.05
C PHE A 41 6.16 18.40 0.90
N ALA A 42 7.42 18.61 0.57
CA ALA A 42 8.22 19.71 1.10
C ALA A 42 8.08 20.92 0.18
N GLU A 43 7.84 22.08 0.76
CA GLU A 43 7.65 23.32 0.01
C GLU A 43 8.70 24.36 0.43
N GLY A 44 9.36 24.98 -0.54
CA GLY A 44 10.26 26.10 -0.35
C GLY A 44 9.75 27.33 -1.10
N ARG A 45 9.75 28.49 -0.42
CA ARG A 45 9.35 29.77 -1.01
C ARG A 45 10.44 30.79 -0.78
N LEU A 46 10.94 31.39 -1.86
CA LEU A 46 11.90 32.49 -1.82
C LEU A 46 11.18 33.78 -2.18
N TYR A 47 11.32 34.78 -1.31
CA TYR A 47 10.80 36.14 -1.55
C TYR A 47 11.94 37.09 -1.86
N ALA A 48 11.77 37.91 -2.88
CA ALA A 48 12.66 39.02 -3.21
C ALA A 48 11.81 40.27 -3.44
N GLU A 49 12.24 41.41 -2.88
CA GLU A 49 11.53 42.69 -2.96
C GLU A 49 10.04 42.62 -2.57
N SER A 50 9.72 41.85 -1.52
CA SER A 50 8.36 41.61 -1.00
C SER A 50 7.44 40.86 -1.99
N LYS A 51 8.00 40.22 -3.03
CA LYS A 51 7.28 39.39 -3.99
C LYS A 51 7.80 37.96 -3.94
N LEU A 52 6.92 36.98 -4.20
CA LEU A 52 7.32 35.58 -4.37
C LEU A 52 8.18 35.48 -5.63
N ALA A 53 9.47 35.20 -5.44
CA ALA A 53 10.44 35.08 -6.53
C ALA A 53 10.54 33.62 -7.03
N GLU A 54 10.59 32.65 -6.11
CA GLU A 54 10.68 31.23 -6.45
C GLU A 54 9.82 30.39 -5.53
N TYR A 55 9.27 29.32 -6.07
CA TYR A 55 8.50 28.31 -5.35
C TYR A 55 8.91 26.92 -5.80
N ILE A 56 9.32 26.09 -4.85
CA ILE A 56 9.70 24.70 -5.09
C ILE A 56 8.77 23.80 -4.28
N LYS A 57 8.26 22.75 -4.91
CA LYS A 57 7.43 21.72 -4.28
C LYS A 57 7.93 20.35 -4.67
N LEU A 58 8.44 19.59 -3.70
CA LEU A 58 9.01 18.26 -3.89
C LEU A 58 8.20 17.23 -3.11
N ALA A 59 7.87 16.10 -3.75
CA ALA A 59 7.26 14.98 -3.05
C ALA A 59 8.32 14.30 -2.17
N THR A 60 8.02 14.09 -0.89
CA THR A 60 8.96 13.48 0.09
C THR A 60 8.54 12.09 0.54
N GLY A 61 7.34 11.66 0.17
CA GLY A 61 6.75 10.41 0.60
C GLY A 61 5.24 10.55 0.67
N GLY A 62 4.60 9.76 1.51
CA GLY A 62 3.15 9.84 1.70
C GLY A 62 2.63 8.89 2.74
N THR A 63 1.31 8.85 2.86
CA THR A 63 0.59 7.89 3.70
C THR A 63 -0.26 6.98 2.85
N ILE A 64 -0.34 5.73 3.25
CA ILE A 64 -1.20 4.71 2.64
C ILE A 64 -2.08 4.10 3.72
N SER A 65 -3.39 4.07 3.50
CA SER A 65 -4.36 3.41 4.38
C SER A 65 -5.10 2.34 3.60
N LEU A 66 -5.11 1.13 4.13
CA LEU A 66 -5.73 -0.04 3.51
C LEU A 66 -6.76 -0.62 4.48
N ALA A 67 -8.01 -0.71 4.03
CA ALA A 67 -9.05 -1.47 4.74
C ALA A 67 -9.32 -2.76 3.98
N VAL A 68 -9.36 -3.86 4.71
CA VAL A 68 -9.64 -5.19 4.19
C VAL A 68 -10.74 -5.86 5.01
N LYS A 69 -11.48 -6.78 4.39
CA LYS A 69 -12.51 -7.54 5.09
C LYS A 69 -11.92 -8.35 6.25
N TYR A 70 -10.77 -8.96 6.03
CA TYR A 70 -9.94 -9.64 7.02
C TYR A 70 -8.48 -9.65 6.54
N ILE A 71 -7.56 -9.70 7.46
CA ILE A 71 -6.12 -9.81 7.13
C ILE A 71 -5.78 -11.30 7.05
N LYS A 72 -5.22 -11.74 5.92
CA LYS A 72 -4.80 -13.14 5.72
C LYS A 72 -3.65 -13.49 6.65
N LYS A 73 -3.57 -14.75 7.10
CA LYS A 73 -2.65 -15.23 8.14
C LYS A 73 -1.16 -14.91 7.90
N ALA A 74 -0.72 -14.91 6.64
CA ALA A 74 0.68 -14.63 6.30
C ALA A 74 1.01 -13.13 6.32
N ALA A 75 0.03 -12.27 6.06
CA ALA A 75 0.24 -10.84 5.90
C ALA A 75 0.73 -10.12 7.18
N PRO A 76 0.26 -10.41 8.40
CA PRO A 76 0.72 -9.72 9.60
C PRO A 76 2.20 -9.90 9.89
N ALA A 77 2.73 -11.11 9.75
CA ALA A 77 4.15 -11.35 9.96
C ALA A 77 5.01 -10.59 8.96
N MET A 78 4.57 -10.51 7.71
CA MET A 78 5.26 -9.78 6.66
C MET A 78 5.15 -8.25 6.86
N LEU A 79 3.95 -7.72 7.12
CA LEU A 79 3.72 -6.27 7.22
C LEU A 79 4.28 -5.68 8.52
N TYR A 80 4.03 -6.36 9.65
CA TYR A 80 4.28 -5.80 10.98
C TYR A 80 5.48 -6.40 11.69
N GLY A 81 6.12 -7.43 11.10
CA GLY A 81 7.21 -8.15 11.75
C GLY A 81 6.80 -8.93 13.00
N CYS A 82 5.50 -9.12 13.22
CA CYS A 82 4.99 -9.85 14.36
C CYS A 82 5.16 -11.35 14.20
N THR A 83 5.19 -12.08 15.32
CA THR A 83 5.24 -13.54 15.30
C THR A 83 3.83 -14.10 15.03
N SER A 84 3.68 -14.87 13.96
CA SER A 84 2.46 -15.61 13.65
C SER A 84 2.70 -17.12 13.84
N ASP A 85 1.87 -17.76 14.65
CA ASP A 85 1.81 -19.21 14.71
C ASP A 85 0.68 -19.69 13.79
N THR A 86 1.05 -20.10 12.60
CA THR A 86 0.08 -20.52 11.57
C THR A 86 -0.67 -21.79 11.97
N SER A 87 -0.14 -22.59 12.89
CA SER A 87 -0.79 -23.81 13.38
C SER A 87 -1.91 -23.52 14.38
N LYS A 88 -1.82 -22.42 15.14
CA LYS A 88 -2.77 -22.02 16.18
C LYS A 88 -3.58 -20.77 15.86
N GLU A 89 -3.40 -20.19 14.68
CA GLU A 89 -4.05 -18.94 14.26
C GLU A 89 -3.80 -17.74 15.20
N ASN A 90 -2.72 -17.79 15.97
CA ASN A 90 -2.38 -16.77 16.95
C ASN A 90 -1.44 -15.72 16.34
N LEU A 91 -1.77 -14.46 16.54
CA LEU A 91 -0.91 -13.31 16.27
C LEU A 91 -0.40 -12.77 17.61
N LYS A 92 0.90 -12.61 17.73
CA LYS A 92 1.53 -12.01 18.90
C LYS A 92 2.26 -10.76 18.47
N PHE A 93 1.82 -9.61 18.99
CA PHE A 93 2.51 -8.33 18.83
C PHE A 93 3.36 -8.09 20.07
N SER A 94 4.65 -7.84 19.85
CA SER A 94 5.61 -7.51 20.90
C SER A 94 6.07 -6.05 20.73
N ALA A 95 6.39 -5.40 21.82
CA ALA A 95 7.03 -4.07 21.76
C ALA A 95 8.42 -4.08 21.11
N LYS A 96 8.97 -5.28 20.84
CA LYS A 96 10.25 -5.46 20.13
C LYS A 96 10.09 -5.74 18.65
N ASP A 97 8.85 -5.91 18.16
CA ASP A 97 8.60 -6.17 16.75
C ASP A 97 8.93 -4.93 15.93
N ILE A 98 9.65 -5.14 14.85
CA ILE A 98 10.03 -4.10 13.90
C ILE A 98 9.28 -4.37 12.60
N ALA A 99 8.48 -3.41 12.16
CA ALA A 99 7.76 -3.50 10.89
C ALA A 99 8.74 -3.66 9.72
N ASN A 100 8.40 -4.53 8.79
CA ASN A 100 9.19 -4.69 7.57
C ASN A 100 8.86 -3.58 6.57
N SER A 101 9.86 -3.15 5.81
CA SER A 101 9.60 -2.41 4.58
C SER A 101 9.00 -3.36 3.56
N VAL A 102 7.91 -2.97 2.92
CA VAL A 102 7.18 -3.80 1.95
C VAL A 102 6.80 -2.99 0.72
N GLY A 103 6.80 -3.64 -0.44
CA GLY A 103 6.13 -3.12 -1.61
C GLY A 103 4.65 -3.54 -1.60
N VAL A 104 3.76 -2.63 -1.99
CA VAL A 104 2.31 -2.89 -2.01
C VAL A 104 1.72 -2.47 -3.34
N GLY A 105 0.88 -3.34 -3.91
CA GLY A 105 0.14 -3.06 -5.12
C GLY A 105 -1.33 -3.45 -5.01
N PHE A 106 -2.17 -2.73 -5.74
CA PHE A 106 -3.59 -3.01 -5.90
C PHE A 106 -4.09 -2.47 -7.24
N CYS A 107 -5.24 -2.93 -7.69
CA CYS A 107 -5.85 -2.43 -8.92
C CYS A 107 -7.31 -2.02 -8.71
N SER A 108 -7.76 -1.10 -9.55
CA SER A 108 -9.11 -0.58 -9.55
C SER A 108 -9.62 -0.44 -10.99
N PRO A 109 -10.85 -0.85 -11.30
CA PRO A 109 -11.48 -0.50 -12.57
C PRO A 109 -11.89 0.96 -12.60
N ASP A 110 -11.55 1.63 -13.69
CA ASP A 110 -11.87 3.00 -14.00
C ASP A 110 -12.80 3.10 -15.20
N LYS A 111 -13.77 4.01 -15.14
CA LYS A 111 -14.62 4.31 -16.29
C LYS A 111 -14.02 5.49 -17.08
N ILE A 112 -13.47 5.20 -18.26
CA ILE A 112 -12.84 6.20 -19.13
C ILE A 112 -13.60 6.24 -20.45
N ALA A 113 -14.24 7.36 -20.76
CA ALA A 113 -14.96 7.58 -22.03
C ALA A 113 -15.92 6.44 -22.43
N GLY A 114 -16.60 5.83 -21.46
CA GLY A 114 -17.53 4.71 -21.71
C GLY A 114 -16.90 3.33 -21.67
N TRP A 115 -15.59 3.22 -21.69
CA TRP A 115 -14.83 1.97 -21.58
C TRP A 115 -14.41 1.70 -20.15
N THR A 116 -14.36 0.43 -19.77
CA THR A 116 -13.76 0.03 -18.47
C THR A 116 -12.29 -0.30 -18.71
N LYS A 117 -11.42 0.42 -18.02
CA LYS A 117 -9.98 0.14 -17.95
C LYS A 117 -9.58 -0.16 -16.51
N TYR A 118 -8.44 -0.75 -16.31
CA TYR A 118 -7.95 -1.12 -14.97
C TYR A 118 -6.67 -0.37 -14.68
N SER A 119 -6.70 0.43 -13.62
CA SER A 119 -5.53 1.15 -13.12
C SER A 119 -4.90 0.35 -11.99
N SER A 120 -3.66 -0.06 -12.19
CA SER A 120 -2.82 -0.66 -11.15
C SER A 120 -2.02 0.42 -10.48
N VAL A 121 -1.87 0.31 -9.17
CA VAL A 121 -1.07 1.21 -8.34
C VAL A 121 -0.02 0.38 -7.63
N TRP A 122 1.21 0.84 -7.66
CA TRP A 122 2.35 0.22 -7.02
C TRP A 122 3.10 1.21 -6.15
N VAL A 123 3.30 0.85 -4.89
CA VAL A 123 4.11 1.58 -3.91
C VAL A 123 5.30 0.69 -3.55
N PRO A 124 6.52 1.02 -3.97
CA PRO A 124 7.67 0.11 -3.84
C PRO A 124 8.16 -0.06 -2.40
N LYS A 125 8.04 0.98 -1.57
CA LYS A 125 8.57 0.97 -0.19
C LYS A 125 7.62 1.64 0.78
N ALA A 126 6.92 0.85 1.58
CA ALA A 126 6.03 1.29 2.63
C ALA A 126 6.30 0.57 3.96
N LEU A 127 6.06 1.25 5.08
CA LEU A 127 6.08 0.68 6.43
C LEU A 127 4.68 0.79 7.01
N PHE A 128 4.13 -0.34 7.45
CA PHE A 128 2.80 -0.39 8.06
C PHE A 128 2.87 -0.54 9.57
N GLY A 129 2.01 0.19 10.27
CA GLY A 129 1.75 -0.03 11.68
C GLY A 129 0.75 -1.18 11.91
N PRO A 130 0.65 -1.71 13.15
CA PRO A 130 -0.37 -2.68 13.50
C PRO A 130 -1.76 -2.19 13.13
N PRO A 131 -2.68 -3.11 12.75
CA PRO A 131 -4.01 -2.73 12.30
C PRO A 131 -4.81 -2.11 13.45
N SER A 132 -5.63 -1.12 13.12
CA SER A 132 -6.65 -0.60 14.03
C SER A 132 -7.79 -1.61 14.15
N LEU A 133 -8.05 -2.08 15.35
CA LEU A 133 -9.09 -3.05 15.65
C LEU A 133 -10.19 -2.37 16.48
N SER A 134 -11.42 -2.47 16.03
CA SER A 134 -12.60 -1.98 16.75
C SER A 134 -13.52 -3.15 17.06
N TYR A 135 -14.02 -3.22 18.29
CA TYR A 135 -14.92 -4.27 18.73
C TYR A 135 -16.18 -3.65 19.32
N GLN A 136 -17.33 -4.12 18.88
CA GLN A 136 -18.64 -3.69 19.39
C GLN A 136 -19.49 -4.89 19.73
N THR A 137 -20.31 -4.78 20.79
CA THR A 137 -21.30 -5.80 21.13
C THR A 137 -22.43 -5.78 20.11
N LYS A 138 -23.01 -6.95 19.84
CA LYS A 138 -24.17 -7.10 18.98
C LYS A 138 -25.36 -6.33 19.57
N GLY A 139 -25.87 -5.31 18.85
CA GLY A 139 -27.12 -4.62 19.12
C GLY A 139 -28.26 -5.17 18.26
N GLU A 140 -29.32 -4.40 18.10
CA GLU A 140 -30.43 -4.73 17.19
C GLU A 140 -29.97 -4.81 15.72
N ASN A 141 -28.97 -4.00 15.34
CA ASN A 141 -28.34 -4.01 14.02
C ASN A 141 -26.97 -4.66 14.09
N ILE A 142 -26.66 -5.51 13.10
CA ILE A 142 -25.34 -6.11 12.95
C ILE A 142 -24.45 -5.13 12.23
N GLN A 143 -23.36 -4.69 12.93
CA GLN A 143 -22.31 -3.88 12.32
C GLN A 143 -21.06 -4.73 12.18
N PHE A 144 -20.46 -4.69 11.00
CA PHE A 144 -19.19 -5.35 10.73
C PHE A 144 -18.03 -4.36 10.96
N ASN A 145 -17.12 -4.72 11.83
CA ASN A 145 -15.86 -3.98 12.02
C ASN A 145 -14.77 -4.63 11.17
N THR A 146 -14.16 -3.83 10.32
CA THR A 146 -13.12 -4.28 9.39
C THR A 146 -11.76 -3.71 9.79
N PRO A 147 -10.69 -4.51 9.76
CA PRO A 147 -9.36 -4.03 10.10
C PRO A 147 -8.87 -3.03 9.07
N THR A 148 -8.30 -1.93 9.57
CA THR A 148 -7.63 -0.92 8.76
C THR A 148 -6.19 -0.81 9.19
N THR A 149 -5.27 -0.87 8.24
CA THR A 149 -3.85 -0.66 8.48
C THR A 149 -3.39 0.60 7.77
N THR A 150 -2.62 1.40 8.46
CA THR A 150 -2.05 2.64 7.91
C THR A 150 -0.53 2.53 7.94
N GLY A 151 0.08 2.98 6.87
CA GLY A 151 1.53 3.02 6.71
C GLY A 151 2.00 4.33 6.12
N GLU A 152 3.28 4.55 6.21
CA GLU A 152 3.97 5.61 5.49
C GLU A 152 4.80 5.01 4.37
N PHE A 153 4.83 5.65 3.22
CA PHE A 153 5.68 5.28 2.13
C PHE A 153 6.69 6.38 1.81
N LEU A 154 7.86 5.93 1.37
CA LEU A 154 9.01 6.76 1.07
C LEU A 154 9.52 6.37 -0.32
N ALA A 155 10.40 7.19 -0.88
CA ALA A 155 11.14 6.82 -2.06
C ALA A 155 11.91 5.51 -1.83
N ASP A 156 11.95 4.67 -2.83
CA ASP A 156 12.76 3.47 -2.79
C ASP A 156 14.25 3.83 -2.96
N ASP A 157 15.11 2.85 -2.78
CA ASP A 157 16.56 3.05 -2.87
C ASP A 157 17.08 2.74 -4.29
N SER A 158 16.20 2.77 -5.31
CA SER A 158 16.60 2.67 -6.72
C SER A 158 17.19 3.99 -7.23
N ALA A 159 17.80 3.95 -8.41
CA ALA A 159 18.33 5.16 -9.05
C ALA A 159 17.23 6.19 -9.40
N ASP A 160 15.99 5.73 -9.54
CA ASP A 160 14.84 6.57 -9.90
C ASP A 160 14.12 7.14 -8.69
N GLU A 161 14.48 6.74 -7.45
CA GLU A 161 13.87 7.17 -6.19
C GLU A 161 12.33 7.10 -6.23
N LEU A 162 11.81 5.94 -6.68
CA LEU A 162 10.41 5.77 -7.01
C LEU A 162 9.52 5.82 -5.75
N LEU A 163 8.55 6.72 -5.74
CA LEU A 163 7.54 6.83 -4.69
C LEU A 163 6.28 6.03 -5.00
N LEU A 164 5.80 6.16 -6.22
CA LEU A 164 4.54 5.60 -6.68
C LEU A 164 4.58 5.40 -8.19
N GLU A 165 4.10 4.26 -8.66
CA GLU A 165 3.96 3.95 -10.07
C GLU A 165 2.52 3.52 -10.36
N THR A 166 2.00 3.92 -11.51
CA THR A 166 0.67 3.52 -11.95
C THR A 166 0.71 3.03 -13.38
N GLU A 167 -0.04 1.96 -13.65
CA GLU A 167 -0.21 1.38 -14.99
C GLU A 167 -1.69 1.24 -15.30
N THR A 168 -2.09 1.57 -16.53
CA THR A 168 -3.48 1.42 -16.98
C THR A 168 -3.53 0.41 -18.11
N VAL A 169 -4.32 -0.65 -17.91
CA VAL A 169 -4.47 -1.78 -18.83
C VAL A 169 -5.94 -2.06 -19.13
N ASP A 170 -6.18 -2.87 -20.15
CA ASP A 170 -7.55 -3.13 -20.64
C ASP A 170 -8.28 -4.23 -19.88
N THR A 171 -7.56 -5.11 -19.15
CA THR A 171 -8.15 -6.26 -18.46
C THR A 171 -7.71 -6.33 -16.99
N ALA A 172 -8.57 -6.91 -16.14
CA ALA A 172 -8.27 -7.12 -14.73
C ALA A 172 -7.08 -8.08 -14.53
N GLU A 173 -6.99 -9.10 -15.39
CA GLU A 173 -5.91 -10.09 -15.36
C GLU A 173 -4.56 -9.44 -15.63
N ALA A 174 -4.50 -8.55 -16.65
CA ALA A 174 -3.28 -7.81 -16.98
C ALA A 174 -2.87 -6.87 -15.84
N ALA A 175 -3.82 -6.21 -15.17
CA ALA A 175 -3.57 -5.36 -14.01
C ALA A 175 -2.95 -6.15 -12.84
N VAL A 176 -3.52 -7.31 -12.53
CA VAL A 176 -2.98 -8.20 -11.48
C VAL A 176 -1.64 -8.79 -11.89
N ALA A 177 -1.45 -9.17 -13.16
CA ALA A 177 -0.19 -9.69 -13.66
C ALA A 177 0.93 -8.66 -13.57
N TRP A 178 0.65 -7.39 -13.84
CA TRP A 178 1.61 -6.31 -13.67
C TRP A 178 2.07 -6.17 -12.22
N ILE A 179 1.14 -6.18 -11.24
CA ILE A 179 1.48 -6.15 -9.81
C ILE A 179 2.31 -7.38 -9.41
N LYS A 180 1.94 -8.56 -9.90
CA LYS A 180 2.71 -9.79 -9.67
C LYS A 180 4.13 -9.69 -10.21
N GLY A 181 4.30 -9.13 -11.41
CA GLY A 181 5.61 -8.86 -12.00
C GLY A 181 6.49 -7.97 -11.12
N LYS A 182 5.90 -6.90 -10.52
CA LYS A 182 6.61 -6.04 -9.56
C LYS A 182 7.03 -6.79 -8.28
N LEU A 183 6.25 -7.80 -7.89
CA LEU A 183 6.53 -8.66 -6.75
C LEU A 183 7.47 -9.84 -7.06
N GLY A 184 7.90 -10.01 -8.31
CA GLY A 184 8.72 -11.14 -8.76
C GLY A 184 7.95 -12.47 -8.82
N GLU A 185 6.61 -12.44 -8.87
CA GLU A 185 5.78 -13.61 -9.15
C GLU A 185 5.75 -13.86 -10.69
N THR A 186 6.08 -15.04 -11.10
CA THR A 186 5.92 -15.51 -12.49
C THR A 186 4.60 -16.25 -12.68
#